data_8d693b290eea05c037b2286c062d5bf1
#
_entry.id   8d693b290eea05c037b2286c062d5bf1
#
_cell.length_a   1.000
_cell.length_b   1.000
_cell.length_c   1.000
_cell.angle_alpha   90.00
_cell.angle_beta   90.00
_cell.angle_gamma   90.00
#
_symmetry.space_group_name_H-M   'P 1'
#
loop_
_entity.id
_entity.type
_entity.pdbx_description
1 polymer ?
#
loop_
_entity_poly.entity_id
_entity_poly.type
_entity_poly.pdbx_seq_one_letter_code
_entity_poly.pdbx_strand_id
1 'polypeptide(L)'
;MNKKMQLYNRLHKLNTAQIITLGFAGVIILGGLLLWLPFCTAPGYHTSFTDAMFTATTSVCVTGLVTVVTATHWTLAGKIIILVLIQIGGVGLISLGSIIFISLRKKISLRNRRVIQESYNMDRMSGMVRLVKKVLICVFGAEGIGAVCYAVRFIPQFGLAKGLGYSVFTAVSAFCNAGIDLLGEDSLAQYVADPIVNFTSVGLIIMSGLGFVVWWDIWDKIKRVIRGKLPVGRMFKNLRLHSKIVLMMTLTLVVGGTVLIFLFDHGNPESIGTYSPGTKWMASLFQSVTTRTAGFFTVSQERFSNATYMLCLILMLIGGSPMGTAGGIKTTTVAVLLLSLKSNLQGKRDVEVHHRRIRDSYIRSAIVVTGMVLTVLIFMSMLLCAAMPEAPIEDVVYEITSAVATVGLSRGLTPCLNTAGKWIVILTMYLGRIGPLTLGTAVTVRAQKMPADSHLAEEDIMIG
;
A
#
# COMPACT_ATOMS: atom_id res chain seq x y z
N MET A 1 18.70 26.08 31.21
CA MET A 1 17.99 26.04 29.92
C MET A 1 17.07 24.84 29.91
N ASN A 2 15.75 25.06 29.86
CA ASN A 2 14.71 24.08 30.16
C ASN A 2 14.74 22.90 29.18
N LYS A 3 14.72 21.61 29.65
CA LYS A 3 14.68 20.41 28.82
C LYS A 3 13.63 20.48 27.70
N LYS A 4 12.50 21.15 27.97
CA LYS A 4 11.45 21.41 26.97
C LYS A 4 11.93 22.30 25.81
N MET A 5 12.77 23.30 26.07
CA MET A 5 13.33 24.20 25.05
C MET A 5 14.41 23.52 24.21
N GLN A 6 15.20 22.62 24.80
CA GLN A 6 16.16 21.79 24.06
C GLN A 6 15.46 20.78 23.16
N LEU A 7 14.38 20.13 23.63
CA LEU A 7 13.57 19.21 22.84
C LEU A 7 12.89 19.96 21.69
N TYR A 8 12.30 21.12 21.97
CA TYR A 8 11.69 21.99 20.96
C TYR A 8 12.69 22.40 19.87
N ASN A 9 13.89 22.81 20.24
CA ASN A 9 14.96 23.18 19.30
C ASN A 9 15.50 21.97 18.51
N ARG A 10 15.56 20.77 19.09
CA ARG A 10 15.91 19.52 18.38
C ARG A 10 14.84 19.13 17.36
N LEU A 11 13.56 19.20 17.73
CA LEU A 11 12.44 18.91 16.83
C LEU A 11 12.37 19.92 15.66
N HIS A 12 12.79 21.19 15.90
CA HIS A 12 12.87 22.19 14.84
C HIS A 12 14.00 21.96 13.82
N LYS A 13 14.99 21.14 14.15
CA LYS A 13 16.12 20.79 13.25
C LYS A 13 15.87 19.54 12.41
N LEU A 14 14.76 18.81 12.66
CA LEU A 14 14.44 17.58 11.92
C LEU A 14 14.05 17.90 10.47
N ASN A 15 14.59 17.10 9.55
CA ASN A 15 14.17 17.10 8.15
C ASN A 15 12.77 16.48 8.00
N THR A 16 12.07 16.80 6.91
CA THR A 16 10.73 16.28 6.63
C THR A 16 10.69 14.75 6.60
N ALA A 17 11.67 14.11 5.98
CA ALA A 17 11.79 12.66 5.96
C ALA A 17 11.91 12.08 7.39
N GLN A 18 12.70 12.69 8.26
CA GLN A 18 12.81 12.30 9.67
C GLN A 18 11.50 12.47 10.44
N ILE A 19 10.74 13.54 10.16
CA ILE A 19 9.43 13.77 10.79
C ILE A 19 8.45 12.68 10.39
N ILE A 20 8.43 12.29 9.13
CA ILE A 20 7.56 11.22 8.64
C ILE A 20 7.95 9.88 9.28
N THR A 21 9.22 9.52 9.22
CA THR A 21 9.74 8.26 9.79
C THR A 21 9.45 8.15 11.28
N LEU A 22 9.82 9.15 12.07
CA LEU A 22 9.57 9.17 13.51
C LEU A 22 8.07 9.23 13.85
N GLY A 23 7.28 9.90 13.02
CA GLY A 23 5.84 9.96 13.18
C GLY A 23 5.17 8.60 13.02
N PHE A 24 5.53 7.83 11.98
CA PHE A 24 5.05 6.46 11.81
C PHE A 24 5.50 5.55 12.95
N ALA A 25 6.77 5.61 13.36
CA ALA A 25 7.29 4.84 14.50
C ALA A 25 6.52 5.19 15.79
N GLY A 26 6.28 6.47 16.05
CA GLY A 26 5.53 6.92 17.22
C GLY A 26 4.09 6.41 17.25
N VAL A 27 3.39 6.40 16.12
CA VAL A 27 2.02 5.86 16.02
C VAL A 27 2.01 4.35 16.21
N ILE A 28 2.98 3.62 15.64
CA ILE A 28 3.12 2.17 15.80
C ILE A 28 3.35 1.83 17.28
N ILE A 29 4.30 2.50 17.94
CA ILE A 29 4.59 2.25 19.36
C ILE A 29 3.36 2.56 20.22
N LEU A 30 2.71 3.70 19.99
CA LEU A 30 1.50 4.08 20.73
C LEU A 30 0.37 3.06 20.50
N GLY A 31 0.15 2.67 19.24
CA GLY A 31 -0.85 1.67 18.88
C GLY A 31 -0.57 0.31 19.50
N GLY A 32 0.70 -0.14 19.49
CA GLY A 32 1.12 -1.39 20.12
C GLY A 32 0.92 -1.39 21.63
N LEU A 33 1.27 -0.28 22.31
CA LEU A 33 1.02 -0.13 23.74
C LEU A 33 -0.47 -0.14 24.08
N LEU A 34 -1.32 0.51 23.26
CA LEU A 34 -2.77 0.51 23.45
C LEU A 34 -3.36 -0.90 23.25
N LEU A 35 -2.94 -1.62 22.21
CA LEU A 35 -3.40 -2.98 21.92
C LEU A 35 -2.92 -4.01 22.95
N TRP A 36 -1.78 -3.76 23.59
CA TRP A 36 -1.27 -4.63 24.65
C TRP A 36 -2.05 -4.52 25.98
N LEU A 37 -2.89 -3.50 26.14
CA LEU A 37 -3.70 -3.35 27.35
C LEU A 37 -4.77 -4.46 27.44
N PRO A 38 -5.03 -4.99 28.64
CA PRO A 38 -5.90 -6.16 28.85
C PRO A 38 -7.32 -5.99 28.30
N PHE A 39 -7.87 -4.77 28.30
CA PHE A 39 -9.23 -4.52 27.79
C PHE A 39 -9.37 -4.66 26.26
N CYS A 40 -8.25 -4.70 25.55
CA CYS A 40 -8.25 -4.91 24.09
C CYS A 40 -8.29 -6.39 23.71
N THR A 41 -7.88 -7.28 24.61
CA THR A 41 -7.83 -8.73 24.36
C THR A 41 -9.16 -9.38 24.76
N ALA A 42 -9.69 -10.27 23.93
CA ALA A 42 -10.93 -11.00 24.22
C ALA A 42 -10.73 -12.00 25.39
N PRO A 43 -11.77 -12.30 26.18
CA PRO A 43 -11.69 -13.26 27.26
C PRO A 43 -11.18 -14.63 26.77
N GLY A 44 -10.26 -15.23 27.51
CA GLY A 44 -9.65 -16.52 27.16
C GLY A 44 -8.42 -16.45 26.27
N TYR A 45 -8.05 -15.26 25.77
CA TYR A 45 -6.83 -15.03 24.99
C TYR A 45 -5.79 -14.24 25.79
N HIS A 46 -4.52 -14.42 25.44
CA HIS A 46 -3.40 -13.64 25.98
C HIS A 46 -2.65 -12.99 24.84
N THR A 47 -2.47 -11.67 24.89
CA THR A 47 -1.73 -10.92 23.89
C THR A 47 -0.31 -10.68 24.34
N SER A 48 0.68 -11.24 23.64
CA SER A 48 2.08 -10.89 23.88
C SER A 48 2.36 -9.46 23.44
N PHE A 49 3.36 -8.80 24.04
CA PHE A 49 3.80 -7.49 23.59
C PHE A 49 4.21 -7.47 22.10
N THR A 50 4.85 -8.56 21.64
CA THR A 50 5.26 -8.71 20.24
C THR A 50 4.06 -8.79 19.30
N ASP A 51 2.98 -9.52 19.66
CA ASP A 51 1.78 -9.61 18.82
C ASP A 51 1.00 -8.29 18.78
N ALA A 52 0.96 -7.55 19.89
CA ALA A 52 0.39 -6.21 19.91
C ALA A 52 1.17 -5.25 19.02
N MET A 53 2.51 -5.27 19.07
CA MET A 53 3.38 -4.48 18.21
C MET A 53 3.26 -4.89 16.73
N PHE A 54 3.16 -6.19 16.44
CA PHE A 54 2.94 -6.70 15.09
C PHE A 54 1.62 -6.20 14.52
N THR A 55 0.53 -6.36 15.29
CA THR A 55 -0.82 -5.89 14.88
C THR A 55 -0.87 -4.37 14.69
N ALA A 56 -0.23 -3.60 15.55
CA ALA A 56 -0.11 -2.15 15.38
C ALA A 56 0.68 -1.80 14.11
N THR A 57 1.80 -2.50 13.87
CA THR A 57 2.64 -2.25 12.69
C THR A 57 1.91 -2.59 11.41
N THR A 58 1.30 -3.77 11.32
CA THR A 58 0.55 -4.18 10.12
C THR A 58 -0.62 -3.25 9.85
N SER A 59 -1.30 -2.75 10.90
CA SER A 59 -2.40 -1.79 10.77
C SER A 59 -1.93 -0.42 10.27
N VAL A 60 -0.87 0.15 10.86
CA VAL A 60 -0.33 1.47 10.48
C VAL A 60 0.41 1.42 9.16
N CYS A 61 1.15 0.35 8.87
CA CYS A 61 1.81 0.15 7.57
C CYS A 61 0.83 -0.30 6.50
N VAL A 62 -0.42 -0.64 6.90
CA VAL A 62 -1.48 -1.07 6.00
C VAL A 62 -0.99 -2.28 5.18
N THR A 63 -0.48 -3.28 5.89
CA THR A 63 0.11 -4.47 5.26
C THR A 63 -0.91 -5.61 5.18
N GLY A 64 -1.51 -6.03 6.31
CA GLY A 64 -2.49 -7.11 6.36
C GLY A 64 -1.98 -8.45 6.87
N LEU A 65 -0.68 -8.61 7.12
CA LEU A 65 -0.15 -9.79 7.79
C LEU A 65 -0.65 -9.84 9.23
N VAL A 66 -1.13 -11.00 9.69
CA VAL A 66 -1.70 -11.17 11.04
C VAL A 66 -1.10 -12.38 11.73
N THR A 67 -0.63 -12.18 12.97
CA THR A 67 -0.14 -13.28 13.84
C THR A 67 -1.25 -13.87 14.70
N VAL A 68 -2.35 -13.16 14.86
CA VAL A 68 -3.54 -13.56 15.62
C VAL A 68 -4.79 -13.21 14.85
N VAL A 69 -5.81 -14.06 14.90
CA VAL A 69 -7.07 -13.88 14.17
C VAL A 69 -7.82 -12.65 14.68
N THR A 70 -7.93 -11.61 13.85
CA THR A 70 -8.50 -10.32 14.28
C THR A 70 -9.95 -10.43 14.72
N ALA A 71 -10.72 -11.34 14.14
CA ALA A 71 -12.12 -11.55 14.44
C ALA A 71 -12.37 -12.01 15.89
N THR A 72 -11.55 -12.93 16.41
CA THR A 72 -11.76 -13.63 17.68
C THR A 72 -10.87 -13.13 18.81
N HIS A 73 -9.63 -12.71 18.48
CA HIS A 73 -8.62 -12.35 19.48
C HIS A 73 -8.86 -10.97 20.13
N TRP A 74 -9.42 -10.01 19.38
CA TRP A 74 -9.60 -8.64 19.86
C TRP A 74 -11.03 -8.35 20.29
N THR A 75 -11.17 -7.62 21.40
CA THR A 75 -12.45 -7.03 21.82
C THR A 75 -12.93 -5.97 20.83
N LEU A 76 -14.15 -5.47 21.00
CA LEU A 76 -14.66 -4.34 20.21
C LEU A 76 -13.72 -3.11 20.32
N ALA A 77 -13.19 -2.84 21.53
CA ALA A 77 -12.24 -1.74 21.74
C ALA A 77 -10.95 -1.95 20.92
N GLY A 78 -10.37 -3.17 20.96
CA GLY A 78 -9.20 -3.51 20.14
C GLY A 78 -9.47 -3.36 18.64
N LYS A 79 -10.62 -3.83 18.15
CA LYS A 79 -11.04 -3.69 16.73
C LYS A 79 -11.20 -2.24 16.31
N ILE A 80 -11.74 -1.37 17.17
CA ILE A 80 -11.85 0.09 16.90
C ILE A 80 -10.45 0.72 16.83
N ILE A 81 -9.53 0.36 17.73
CA ILE A 81 -8.15 0.85 17.71
C ILE A 81 -7.46 0.42 16.42
N ILE A 82 -7.58 -0.85 16.02
CA ILE A 82 -7.05 -1.36 14.74
C ILE A 82 -7.60 -0.57 13.56
N LEU A 83 -8.92 -0.33 13.51
CA LEU A 83 -9.57 0.46 12.46
C LEU A 83 -9.00 1.88 12.37
N VAL A 84 -8.81 2.53 13.51
CA VAL A 84 -8.22 3.88 13.59
C VAL A 84 -6.77 3.87 13.10
N LEU A 85 -5.98 2.86 13.48
CA LEU A 85 -4.60 2.71 13.02
C LEU A 85 -4.53 2.48 11.50
N ILE A 86 -5.42 1.66 10.94
CA ILE A 86 -5.56 1.46 9.48
C ILE A 86 -5.86 2.80 8.79
N GLN A 87 -6.81 3.56 9.33
CA GLN A 87 -7.18 4.86 8.75
C GLN A 87 -6.02 5.87 8.80
N ILE A 88 -5.27 5.90 9.91
CA ILE A 88 -4.05 6.73 10.04
C ILE A 88 -3.00 6.33 9.01
N GLY A 89 -2.79 5.04 8.84
CA GLY A 89 -1.82 4.48 7.89
C GLY A 89 -2.20 4.70 6.43
N GLY A 90 -3.46 4.43 6.06
CA GLY A 90 -3.96 4.48 4.68
C GLY A 90 -4.07 5.91 4.14
N VAL A 91 -4.68 6.81 4.90
CA VAL A 91 -4.81 8.23 4.49
C VAL A 91 -3.47 8.98 4.64
N GLY A 92 -2.56 8.43 5.43
CA GLY A 92 -1.26 9.02 5.76
C GLY A 92 -1.31 9.94 6.98
N LEU A 93 -0.34 9.74 7.86
CA LEU A 93 -0.19 10.43 9.13
C LEU A 93 -0.32 11.96 9.01
N ILE A 94 0.25 12.52 7.96
CA ILE A 94 0.32 13.96 7.75
C ILE A 94 -1.02 14.55 7.31
N SER A 95 -1.79 13.79 6.52
CA SER A 95 -3.12 14.20 6.10
C SER A 95 -4.07 14.29 7.30
N LEU A 96 -4.02 13.29 8.18
CA LEU A 96 -4.81 13.29 9.41
C LEU A 96 -4.34 14.37 10.40
N GLY A 97 -3.04 14.55 10.57
CA GLY A 97 -2.51 15.70 11.33
C GLY A 97 -3.02 17.04 10.80
N SER A 98 -3.12 17.18 9.48
CA SER A 98 -3.67 18.38 8.86
C SER A 98 -5.16 18.59 9.17
N ILE A 99 -5.96 17.52 9.34
CA ILE A 99 -7.36 17.61 9.76
C ILE A 99 -7.47 18.26 11.13
N ILE A 100 -6.67 17.81 12.09
CA ILE A 100 -6.66 18.34 13.45
C ILE A 100 -6.39 19.85 13.42
N PHE A 101 -5.41 20.31 12.63
CA PHE A 101 -5.14 21.75 12.48
C PHE A 101 -6.29 22.50 11.81
N ILE A 102 -6.93 21.91 10.79
CA ILE A 102 -8.09 22.51 10.10
C ILE A 102 -9.30 22.58 11.04
N SER A 103 -9.59 21.52 11.79
CA SER A 103 -10.73 21.46 12.73
C SER A 103 -10.56 22.43 13.88
N LEU A 104 -9.34 22.63 14.36
CA LEU A 104 -9.00 23.62 15.39
C LEU A 104 -8.92 25.06 14.84
N ARG A 105 -9.25 25.29 13.56
CA ARG A 105 -9.15 26.59 12.86
C ARG A 105 -7.76 27.23 12.96
N LYS A 106 -6.71 26.46 13.26
CA LYS A 106 -5.33 26.95 13.33
C LYS A 106 -4.74 27.05 11.93
N LYS A 107 -4.00 28.15 11.67
CA LYS A 107 -3.27 28.32 10.40
C LYS A 107 -2.16 27.27 10.31
N ILE A 108 -2.14 26.49 9.22
CA ILE A 108 -1.07 25.53 8.93
C ILE A 108 0.19 26.33 8.59
N SER A 109 1.26 26.14 9.36
CA SER A 109 2.54 26.82 9.15
C SER A 109 3.16 26.44 7.80
N LEU A 110 4.06 27.29 7.28
CA LEU A 110 4.78 27.00 6.02
C LEU A 110 5.58 25.70 6.11
N ARG A 111 6.13 25.36 7.27
CA ARG A 111 6.82 24.10 7.53
C ARG A 111 5.90 22.90 7.38
N ASN A 112 4.72 22.94 8.00
CA ASN A 112 3.75 21.84 7.89
C ASN A 112 3.23 21.69 6.45
N ARG A 113 3.08 22.79 5.70
CA ARG A 113 2.74 22.75 4.26
C ARG A 113 3.83 22.07 3.44
N ARG A 114 5.11 22.30 3.75
CA ARG A 114 6.24 21.63 3.11
C ARG A 114 6.25 20.14 3.43
N VAL A 115 5.97 19.74 4.66
CA VAL A 115 5.85 18.33 5.06
C VAL A 115 4.73 17.64 4.31
N ILE A 116 3.56 18.27 4.14
CA ILE A 116 2.46 17.75 3.31
C ILE A 116 2.90 17.64 1.84
N GLN A 117 3.55 18.66 1.30
CA GLN A 117 4.05 18.68 -0.08
C GLN A 117 4.96 17.51 -0.38
N GLU A 118 5.95 17.26 0.47
CA GLU A 118 6.90 16.16 0.32
C GLU A 118 6.23 14.79 0.49
N SER A 119 5.29 14.64 1.44
CA SER A 119 4.53 13.39 1.61
C SER A 119 3.69 13.01 0.40
N TYR A 120 3.16 14.02 -0.28
CA TYR A 120 2.39 13.81 -1.50
C TYR A 120 3.25 13.94 -2.77
N ASN A 121 4.57 14.12 -2.63
CA ASN A 121 5.51 14.27 -3.74
C ASN A 121 5.05 15.29 -4.79
N MET A 122 4.64 16.49 -4.34
CA MET A 122 4.06 17.55 -5.18
C MET A 122 5.01 18.70 -5.41
N ASP A 123 5.00 19.28 -6.61
CA ASP A 123 5.89 20.40 -6.99
C ASP A 123 5.49 21.76 -6.42
N ARG A 124 4.24 21.94 -5.95
CA ARG A 124 3.71 23.24 -5.52
C ARG A 124 3.07 23.23 -4.14
N MET A 125 3.38 24.25 -3.32
CA MET A 125 2.80 24.42 -1.97
C MET A 125 1.40 25.05 -1.94
N SER A 126 0.95 25.65 -3.04
CA SER A 126 -0.32 26.37 -3.07
C SER A 126 -1.52 25.42 -3.09
N GLY A 127 -2.52 25.69 -2.25
CA GLY A 127 -3.77 24.90 -2.23
C GLY A 127 -3.74 23.60 -1.45
N MET A 128 -2.67 23.29 -0.69
CA MET A 128 -2.49 22.04 0.07
C MET A 128 -3.64 21.71 1.04
N VAL A 129 -4.14 22.71 1.77
CA VAL A 129 -5.25 22.51 2.72
C VAL A 129 -6.53 22.09 1.99
N ARG A 130 -6.79 22.73 0.84
CA ARG A 130 -7.94 22.38 -0.01
C ARG A 130 -7.80 20.98 -0.60
N LEU A 131 -6.57 20.61 -0.95
CA LEU A 131 -6.22 19.27 -1.43
C LEU A 131 -6.55 18.21 -0.38
N VAL A 132 -5.98 18.34 0.84
CA VAL A 132 -6.22 17.40 1.94
C VAL A 132 -7.71 17.24 2.23
N LYS A 133 -8.47 18.36 2.30
CA LYS A 133 -9.93 18.31 2.50
C LYS A 133 -10.63 17.52 1.39
N LYS A 134 -10.23 17.71 0.13
CA LYS A 134 -10.79 16.94 -0.99
C LYS A 134 -10.45 15.46 -0.91
N VAL A 135 -9.18 15.11 -0.57
CA VAL A 135 -8.77 13.72 -0.37
C VAL A 135 -9.68 13.05 0.65
N LEU A 136 -9.86 13.67 1.79
CA LEU A 136 -10.67 13.12 2.88
C LEU A 136 -12.14 12.90 2.48
N ILE A 137 -12.75 13.88 1.81
CA ILE A 137 -14.14 13.75 1.33
C ILE A 137 -14.22 12.56 0.35
N CYS A 138 -13.24 12.39 -0.53
CA CYS A 138 -13.22 11.27 -1.46
C CYS A 138 -13.00 9.93 -0.75
N VAL A 139 -12.10 9.87 0.25
CA VAL A 139 -11.84 8.66 1.05
C VAL A 139 -13.09 8.23 1.79
N PHE A 140 -13.63 9.08 2.67
CA PHE A 140 -14.82 8.73 3.44
C PHE A 140 -16.05 8.49 2.57
N GLY A 141 -16.16 9.17 1.42
CA GLY A 141 -17.21 8.92 0.44
C GLY A 141 -17.12 7.54 -0.20
N ALA A 142 -15.93 7.13 -0.62
CA ALA A 142 -15.70 5.81 -1.20
C ALA A 142 -15.88 4.69 -0.15
N GLU A 143 -15.33 4.88 1.05
CA GLU A 143 -15.52 3.96 2.18
C GLU A 143 -17.02 3.82 2.56
N GLY A 144 -17.76 4.93 2.59
CA GLY A 144 -19.19 4.92 2.85
C GLY A 144 -19.99 4.16 1.79
N ILE A 145 -19.69 4.37 0.50
CA ILE A 145 -20.31 3.60 -0.59
C ILE A 145 -19.96 2.12 -0.47
N GLY A 146 -18.70 1.78 -0.22
CA GLY A 146 -18.27 0.42 -0.02
C GLY A 146 -18.95 -0.25 1.17
N ALA A 147 -19.07 0.47 2.29
CA ALA A 147 -19.78 -0.03 3.48
C ALA A 147 -21.24 -0.33 3.19
N VAL A 148 -21.95 0.52 2.41
CA VAL A 148 -23.33 0.26 1.98
C VAL A 148 -23.41 -0.99 1.10
N CYS A 149 -22.47 -1.17 0.14
CA CYS A 149 -22.45 -2.36 -0.70
C CYS A 149 -22.22 -3.65 0.12
N TYR A 150 -21.26 -3.65 1.07
CA TYR A 150 -21.04 -4.79 1.97
C TYR A 150 -22.23 -5.03 2.90
N ALA A 151 -22.90 -3.97 3.37
CA ALA A 151 -24.06 -4.07 4.26
C ALA A 151 -25.21 -4.87 3.64
N VAL A 152 -25.40 -4.77 2.32
CA VAL A 152 -26.42 -5.57 1.59
C VAL A 152 -26.19 -7.07 1.82
N ARG A 153 -24.95 -7.52 1.98
CA ARG A 153 -24.62 -8.93 2.19
C ARG A 153 -24.41 -9.30 3.65
N PHE A 154 -23.74 -8.45 4.44
CA PHE A 154 -23.35 -8.77 5.81
C PHE A 154 -24.48 -8.57 6.83
N ILE A 155 -25.42 -7.61 6.61
CA ILE A 155 -26.55 -7.42 7.54
C ILE A 155 -27.48 -8.63 7.57
N PRO A 156 -27.92 -9.22 6.44
CA PRO A 156 -28.73 -10.43 6.46
C PRO A 156 -28.05 -11.63 7.11
N GLN A 157 -26.72 -11.72 7.01
CA GLN A 157 -25.92 -12.86 7.53
C GLN A 157 -25.60 -12.72 9.02
N PHE A 158 -25.21 -11.53 9.49
CA PHE A 158 -24.68 -11.31 10.84
C PHE A 158 -25.60 -10.48 11.75
N GLY A 159 -26.75 -10.04 11.23
CA GLY A 159 -27.66 -9.12 11.92
C GLY A 159 -27.21 -7.65 11.80
N LEU A 160 -28.09 -6.71 12.16
CA LEU A 160 -27.91 -5.27 11.89
C LEU A 160 -26.63 -4.72 12.52
N ALA A 161 -26.42 -4.92 13.82
CA ALA A 161 -25.30 -4.29 14.53
C ALA A 161 -23.93 -4.85 14.11
N LYS A 162 -23.78 -6.18 14.10
CA LYS A 162 -22.52 -6.83 13.67
C LYS A 162 -22.30 -6.66 12.18
N GLY A 163 -23.32 -6.83 11.34
CA GLY A 163 -23.23 -6.69 9.90
C GLY A 163 -22.80 -5.28 9.47
N LEU A 164 -23.35 -4.24 10.13
CA LEU A 164 -22.92 -2.86 9.88
C LEU A 164 -21.45 -2.63 10.30
N GLY A 165 -21.05 -3.13 11.48
CA GLY A 165 -19.67 -3.04 11.95
C GLY A 165 -18.67 -3.72 11.01
N TYR A 166 -19.00 -4.92 10.55
CA TYR A 166 -18.18 -5.66 9.58
C TYR A 166 -18.13 -4.95 8.22
N SER A 167 -19.24 -4.39 7.75
CA SER A 167 -19.28 -3.64 6.49
C SER A 167 -18.39 -2.40 6.52
N VAL A 168 -18.45 -1.62 7.59
CA VAL A 168 -17.60 -0.43 7.75
C VAL A 168 -16.13 -0.82 7.86
N PHE A 169 -15.81 -1.83 8.70
CA PHE A 169 -14.44 -2.28 8.90
C PHE A 169 -13.83 -2.79 7.59
N THR A 170 -14.54 -3.67 6.87
CA THR A 170 -14.06 -4.22 5.59
C THR A 170 -13.93 -3.15 4.52
N ALA A 171 -14.86 -2.18 4.45
CA ALA A 171 -14.78 -1.07 3.49
C ALA A 171 -13.56 -0.17 3.73
N VAL A 172 -13.30 0.21 4.98
CA VAL A 172 -12.12 0.99 5.37
C VAL A 172 -10.84 0.20 5.09
N SER A 173 -10.78 -1.08 5.49
CA SER A 173 -9.64 -1.95 5.26
C SER A 173 -9.37 -2.14 3.77
N ALA A 174 -10.39 -2.35 2.94
CA ALA A 174 -10.26 -2.50 1.49
C ALA A 174 -9.82 -1.20 0.80
N PHE A 175 -10.39 -0.06 1.19
CA PHE A 175 -10.01 1.23 0.61
C PHE A 175 -8.61 1.66 1.04
N CYS A 176 -8.24 1.42 2.30
CA CYS A 176 -6.88 1.69 2.79
C CYS A 176 -5.86 0.68 2.28
N ASN A 177 -6.27 -0.43 1.66
CA ASN A 177 -5.43 -1.57 1.28
C ASN A 177 -4.76 -2.24 2.49
N ALA A 178 -5.53 -2.46 3.57
CA ALA A 178 -4.98 -3.02 4.81
C ALA A 178 -5.09 -4.55 4.89
N GLY A 179 -6.04 -5.17 4.17
CA GLY A 179 -6.19 -6.63 4.15
C GLY A 179 -6.60 -7.29 5.47
N ILE A 180 -6.95 -6.50 6.47
CA ILE A 180 -7.41 -6.99 7.76
C ILE A 180 -8.93 -7.05 7.73
N ASP A 181 -9.53 -8.15 8.14
CA ASP A 181 -10.97 -8.34 8.22
C ASP A 181 -11.42 -8.87 9.59
N LEU A 182 -12.74 -8.98 9.77
CA LEU A 182 -13.38 -9.50 10.97
C LEU A 182 -14.18 -10.79 10.69
N LEU A 183 -13.93 -11.45 9.55
CA LEU A 183 -14.74 -12.58 9.10
C LEU A 183 -14.20 -13.94 9.56
N GLY A 184 -12.94 -14.00 10.00
CA GLY A 184 -12.32 -15.22 10.54
C GLY A 184 -10.91 -15.48 10.01
N GLU A 185 -10.50 -16.73 10.00
CA GLU A 185 -9.18 -17.17 9.54
C GLU A 185 -9.07 -17.14 8.00
N ASP A 186 -10.18 -17.44 7.33
CA ASP A 186 -10.22 -17.62 5.87
C ASP A 186 -10.51 -16.33 5.10
N SER A 187 -10.42 -15.17 5.73
CA SER A 187 -10.67 -13.86 5.11
C SER A 187 -11.99 -13.85 4.29
N LEU A 188 -11.94 -13.58 3.00
CA LEU A 188 -13.10 -13.54 2.11
C LEU A 188 -13.38 -14.87 1.37
N ALA A 189 -12.76 -16.01 1.75
CA ALA A 189 -12.88 -17.27 1.02
C ALA A 189 -14.34 -17.76 0.93
N GLN A 190 -15.16 -17.56 1.99
CA GLN A 190 -16.58 -17.90 1.97
C GLN A 190 -17.40 -17.10 0.93
N TYR A 191 -16.87 -16.00 0.43
CA TYR A 191 -17.52 -15.12 -0.56
C TYR A 191 -16.90 -15.24 -1.95
N VAL A 192 -16.11 -16.28 -2.23
CA VAL A 192 -15.45 -16.46 -3.55
C VAL A 192 -16.43 -16.39 -4.71
N ALA A 193 -17.68 -16.89 -4.54
CA ALA A 193 -18.73 -16.87 -5.54
C ALA A 193 -19.71 -15.67 -5.43
N ASP A 194 -19.50 -14.78 -4.45
CA ASP A 194 -20.40 -13.63 -4.23
C ASP A 194 -19.94 -12.40 -5.04
N PRO A 195 -20.70 -11.98 -6.08
CA PRO A 195 -20.31 -10.85 -6.92
C PRO A 195 -20.28 -9.52 -6.16
N ILE A 196 -21.19 -9.30 -5.19
CA ILE A 196 -21.29 -8.03 -4.47
C ILE A 196 -20.01 -7.81 -3.66
N VAL A 197 -19.58 -8.80 -2.87
CA VAL A 197 -18.38 -8.71 -2.05
C VAL A 197 -17.14 -8.57 -2.94
N ASN A 198 -17.02 -9.40 -3.98
CA ASN A 198 -15.85 -9.39 -4.86
C ASN A 198 -15.70 -8.05 -5.61
N PHE A 199 -16.75 -7.60 -6.31
CA PHE A 199 -16.65 -6.35 -7.10
C PHE A 199 -16.55 -5.11 -6.22
N THR A 200 -17.14 -5.10 -5.02
CA THR A 200 -16.94 -4.02 -4.05
C THR A 200 -15.49 -3.94 -3.61
N SER A 201 -14.89 -5.07 -3.20
CA SER A 201 -13.49 -5.13 -2.81
C SER A 201 -12.56 -4.70 -3.95
N VAL A 202 -12.70 -5.32 -5.14
CA VAL A 202 -11.94 -5.00 -6.35
C VAL A 202 -12.06 -3.50 -6.69
N GLY A 203 -13.27 -2.95 -6.64
CA GLY A 203 -13.54 -1.54 -6.90
C GLY A 203 -12.81 -0.62 -5.94
N LEU A 204 -12.92 -0.86 -4.62
CA LEU A 204 -12.27 -0.06 -3.59
C LEU A 204 -10.74 -0.12 -3.71
N ILE A 205 -10.17 -1.30 -3.91
CA ILE A 205 -8.73 -1.53 -4.05
C ILE A 205 -8.17 -0.82 -5.30
N ILE A 206 -8.84 -0.95 -6.45
CA ILE A 206 -8.40 -0.28 -7.68
C ILE A 206 -8.52 1.24 -7.50
N MET A 207 -9.64 1.73 -6.97
CA MET A 207 -9.84 3.15 -6.76
C MET A 207 -8.75 3.74 -5.87
N SER A 208 -8.46 3.17 -4.73
CA SER A 208 -7.44 3.63 -3.79
C SER A 208 -6.03 3.54 -4.37
N GLY A 209 -5.75 2.49 -5.16
CA GLY A 209 -4.47 2.23 -5.81
C GLY A 209 -4.15 3.14 -7.00
N LEU A 210 -5.14 3.78 -7.64
CA LEU A 210 -4.92 4.71 -8.76
C LEU A 210 -4.25 6.03 -8.35
N GLY A 211 -4.41 6.45 -7.10
CA GLY A 211 -3.90 7.71 -6.60
C GLY A 211 -4.83 8.91 -6.86
N PHE A 212 -4.89 9.81 -5.88
CA PHE A 212 -5.85 10.94 -5.90
C PHE A 212 -5.65 11.94 -7.04
N VAL A 213 -4.41 12.08 -7.55
CA VAL A 213 -4.12 12.97 -8.69
C VAL A 213 -4.84 12.50 -9.96
N VAL A 214 -4.87 11.19 -10.17
CA VAL A 214 -5.54 10.58 -11.32
C VAL A 214 -7.05 10.77 -11.23
N TRP A 215 -7.63 10.61 -10.02
CA TRP A 215 -9.05 10.84 -9.80
C TRP A 215 -9.48 12.26 -10.17
N TRP A 216 -8.68 13.26 -9.77
CA TRP A 216 -9.03 14.65 -10.08
C TRP A 216 -8.83 14.98 -11.54
N ASP A 217 -7.84 14.41 -12.20
CA ASP A 217 -7.67 14.60 -13.64
C ASP A 217 -8.85 14.00 -14.40
N ILE A 218 -9.28 12.78 -14.05
CA ILE A 218 -10.46 12.13 -14.63
C ILE A 218 -11.72 12.96 -14.34
N TRP A 219 -11.94 13.38 -13.09
CA TRP A 219 -13.10 14.13 -12.67
C TRP A 219 -13.20 15.50 -13.38
N ASP A 220 -12.08 16.19 -13.57
CA ASP A 220 -12.04 17.43 -14.34
C ASP A 220 -12.45 17.21 -15.81
N LYS A 221 -11.99 16.10 -16.41
CA LYS A 221 -12.39 15.76 -17.79
C LYS A 221 -13.85 15.36 -17.90
N ILE A 222 -14.37 14.56 -16.95
CA ILE A 222 -15.79 14.21 -16.88
C ILE A 222 -16.65 15.49 -16.80
N LYS A 223 -16.29 16.43 -15.92
CA LYS A 223 -17.01 17.72 -15.82
C LYS A 223 -16.97 18.51 -17.13
N ARG A 224 -15.87 18.47 -17.88
CA ARG A 224 -15.78 19.14 -19.19
C ARG A 224 -16.63 18.44 -20.24
N VAL A 225 -16.74 17.11 -20.19
CA VAL A 225 -17.62 16.32 -21.07
C VAL A 225 -19.08 16.66 -20.77
N ILE A 226 -19.51 16.62 -19.51
CA ILE A 226 -20.90 16.94 -19.09
C ILE A 226 -21.27 18.37 -19.51
N ARG A 227 -20.32 19.31 -19.46
CA ARG A 227 -20.54 20.71 -19.88
C ARG A 227 -20.45 20.94 -21.41
N GLY A 228 -20.35 19.87 -22.20
CA GLY A 228 -20.24 19.96 -23.66
C GLY A 228 -18.93 20.55 -24.19
N LYS A 229 -17.92 20.77 -23.30
CA LYS A 229 -16.63 21.39 -23.67
C LYS A 229 -15.61 20.39 -24.19
N LEU A 230 -15.88 19.08 -24.08
CA LEU A 230 -14.97 18.01 -24.51
C LEU A 230 -15.78 16.82 -25.01
N PRO A 231 -15.56 16.30 -26.24
CA PRO A 231 -16.20 15.07 -26.70
C PRO A 231 -15.65 13.86 -25.96
N VAL A 232 -16.52 12.87 -25.66
CA VAL A 232 -16.19 11.64 -24.90
C VAL A 232 -14.98 10.91 -25.51
N GLY A 233 -14.95 10.74 -26.84
CA GLY A 233 -13.85 10.06 -27.53
C GLY A 233 -12.47 10.73 -27.43
N ARG A 234 -12.42 12.01 -27.02
CA ARG A 234 -11.17 12.74 -26.79
C ARG A 234 -10.77 12.82 -25.31
N MET A 235 -11.58 12.26 -24.40
CA MET A 235 -11.33 12.31 -22.95
C MET A 235 -9.96 11.73 -22.59
N PHE A 236 -9.64 10.52 -23.04
CA PHE A 236 -8.36 9.86 -22.76
C PHE A 236 -7.16 10.63 -23.35
N LYS A 237 -7.30 11.16 -24.60
CA LYS A 237 -6.24 11.96 -25.23
C LYS A 237 -5.90 13.23 -24.43
N ASN A 238 -6.87 13.80 -23.73
CA ASN A 238 -6.72 15.03 -22.94
C ASN A 238 -6.28 14.80 -21.48
N LEU A 239 -6.09 13.55 -21.02
CA LEU A 239 -5.52 13.27 -19.71
C LEU A 239 -4.04 13.68 -19.66
N ARG A 240 -3.56 13.98 -18.44
CA ARG A 240 -2.14 14.20 -18.18
C ARG A 240 -1.34 12.94 -18.47
N LEU A 241 -0.06 13.08 -18.83
CA LEU A 241 0.82 11.93 -19.09
C LEU A 241 0.86 10.96 -17.92
N HIS A 242 0.99 11.47 -16.69
CA HIS A 242 0.95 10.69 -15.47
C HIS A 242 -0.31 9.81 -15.39
N SER A 243 -1.49 10.40 -15.59
CA SER A 243 -2.78 9.67 -15.52
C SER A 243 -2.88 8.60 -16.63
N LYS A 244 -2.37 8.88 -17.83
CA LYS A 244 -2.33 7.88 -18.92
C LYS A 244 -1.47 6.67 -18.56
N ILE A 245 -0.25 6.92 -18.08
CA ILE A 245 0.68 5.85 -17.66
C ILE A 245 0.06 5.01 -16.56
N VAL A 246 -0.51 5.65 -15.53
CA VAL A 246 -1.14 4.96 -14.41
C VAL A 246 -2.30 4.09 -14.87
N LEU A 247 -3.22 4.61 -15.68
CA LEU A 247 -4.37 3.85 -16.17
C LEU A 247 -3.95 2.68 -17.05
N MET A 248 -3.01 2.90 -17.97
CA MET A 248 -2.51 1.83 -18.85
C MET A 248 -1.82 0.73 -18.03
N MET A 249 -0.91 1.08 -17.11
CA MET A 249 -0.21 0.11 -16.26
C MET A 249 -1.20 -0.64 -15.36
N THR A 250 -2.16 0.06 -14.75
CA THR A 250 -3.18 -0.58 -13.92
C THR A 250 -4.00 -1.59 -14.71
N LEU A 251 -4.47 -1.19 -15.91
CA LEU A 251 -5.24 -2.07 -16.78
C LEU A 251 -4.41 -3.29 -17.22
N THR A 252 -3.17 -3.08 -17.65
CA THR A 252 -2.28 -4.17 -18.08
C THR A 252 -2.00 -5.15 -16.96
N LEU A 253 -1.72 -4.67 -15.74
CA LEU A 253 -1.45 -5.54 -14.59
C LEU A 253 -2.70 -6.29 -14.13
N VAL A 254 -3.86 -5.62 -14.06
CA VAL A 254 -5.12 -6.27 -13.65
C VAL A 254 -5.56 -7.30 -14.67
N VAL A 255 -5.66 -6.92 -15.95
CA VAL A 255 -6.13 -7.85 -17.00
C VAL A 255 -5.10 -8.94 -17.26
N GLY A 256 -3.82 -8.57 -17.41
CA GLY A 256 -2.74 -9.54 -17.62
C GLY A 256 -2.61 -10.53 -16.47
N GLY A 257 -2.62 -10.02 -15.22
CA GLY A 257 -2.61 -10.86 -14.02
C GLY A 257 -3.82 -11.81 -13.96
N THR A 258 -5.04 -11.29 -14.23
CA THR A 258 -6.26 -12.11 -14.25
C THR A 258 -6.17 -13.24 -15.26
N VAL A 259 -5.77 -12.93 -16.50
CA VAL A 259 -5.66 -13.92 -17.58
C VAL A 259 -4.59 -14.96 -17.26
N LEU A 260 -3.42 -14.55 -16.77
CA LEU A 260 -2.34 -15.48 -16.45
C LEU A 260 -2.70 -16.38 -15.25
N ILE A 261 -3.31 -15.84 -14.18
CA ILE A 261 -3.78 -16.66 -13.05
C ILE A 261 -4.82 -17.66 -13.52
N PHE A 262 -5.79 -17.22 -14.33
CA PHE A 262 -6.78 -18.13 -14.89
C PHE A 262 -6.12 -19.24 -15.71
N LEU A 263 -5.16 -18.91 -16.59
CA LEU A 263 -4.49 -19.91 -17.45
C LEU A 263 -3.66 -20.92 -16.64
N PHE A 264 -2.98 -20.48 -15.58
CA PHE A 264 -2.13 -21.36 -14.79
C PHE A 264 -2.91 -22.26 -13.83
N ASP A 265 -4.05 -21.78 -13.32
CA ASP A 265 -4.79 -22.49 -12.26
C ASP A 265 -6.20 -22.96 -12.64
N HIS A 266 -6.69 -22.73 -13.88
CA HIS A 266 -8.05 -23.14 -14.28
C HIS A 266 -8.31 -24.65 -14.16
N GLY A 267 -7.27 -25.48 -14.24
CA GLY A 267 -7.31 -26.93 -14.09
C GLY A 267 -6.87 -27.44 -12.72
N ASN A 268 -6.39 -26.57 -11.83
CA ASN A 268 -5.90 -26.95 -10.50
C ASN A 268 -7.07 -27.14 -9.51
N PRO A 269 -7.39 -28.38 -9.10
CA PRO A 269 -8.53 -28.66 -8.23
C PRO A 269 -8.38 -28.09 -6.82
N GLU A 270 -7.16 -27.84 -6.36
CA GLU A 270 -6.90 -27.30 -5.04
C GLU A 270 -7.16 -25.78 -4.94
N SER A 271 -7.04 -25.06 -6.08
CA SER A 271 -7.26 -23.63 -6.14
C SER A 271 -8.63 -23.26 -6.74
N ILE A 272 -8.68 -22.93 -8.03
CA ILE A 272 -9.90 -22.48 -8.71
C ILE A 272 -10.54 -23.54 -9.60
N GLY A 273 -9.88 -24.70 -9.81
CA GLY A 273 -10.28 -25.71 -10.80
C GLY A 273 -11.68 -26.30 -10.61
N THR A 274 -12.18 -26.38 -9.37
CA THR A 274 -13.50 -26.91 -9.04
C THR A 274 -14.64 -25.90 -9.17
N TYR A 275 -14.33 -24.61 -9.34
CA TYR A 275 -15.35 -23.57 -9.40
C TYR A 275 -16.05 -23.50 -10.77
N SER A 276 -17.23 -22.88 -10.79
CA SER A 276 -17.92 -22.55 -12.04
C SER A 276 -17.09 -21.58 -12.90
N PRO A 277 -17.24 -21.57 -14.23
CA PRO A 277 -16.45 -20.70 -15.11
C PRO A 277 -16.50 -19.22 -14.72
N GLY A 278 -17.66 -18.71 -14.32
CA GLY A 278 -17.81 -17.33 -13.86
C GLY A 278 -17.05 -17.06 -12.56
N THR A 279 -17.11 -18.00 -11.60
CA THR A 279 -16.38 -17.90 -10.33
C THR A 279 -14.87 -17.99 -10.53
N LYS A 280 -14.38 -18.85 -11.47
CA LYS A 280 -12.96 -18.92 -11.84
C LYS A 280 -12.42 -17.56 -12.29
N TRP A 281 -13.14 -16.89 -13.21
CA TRP A 281 -12.76 -15.55 -13.67
C TRP A 281 -12.79 -14.52 -12.56
N MET A 282 -13.81 -14.57 -11.70
CA MET A 282 -13.94 -13.62 -10.58
C MET A 282 -12.85 -13.83 -9.54
N ALA A 283 -12.53 -15.09 -9.18
CA ALA A 283 -11.43 -15.41 -8.26
C ALA A 283 -10.06 -15.01 -8.83
N SER A 284 -9.83 -15.25 -10.14
CA SER A 284 -8.59 -14.81 -10.82
C SER A 284 -8.47 -13.28 -10.86
N LEU A 285 -9.57 -12.56 -11.11
CA LEU A 285 -9.62 -11.09 -11.05
C LEU A 285 -9.33 -10.61 -9.63
N PHE A 286 -9.97 -11.21 -8.63
CA PHE A 286 -9.75 -10.85 -7.23
C PHE A 286 -8.29 -11.05 -6.84
N GLN A 287 -7.70 -12.20 -7.16
CA GLN A 287 -6.30 -12.51 -6.88
C GLN A 287 -5.34 -11.53 -7.57
N SER A 288 -5.57 -11.21 -8.85
CA SER A 288 -4.77 -10.21 -9.58
C SER A 288 -4.84 -8.82 -8.95
N VAL A 289 -5.99 -8.43 -8.40
CA VAL A 289 -6.18 -7.11 -7.78
C VAL A 289 -5.63 -7.09 -6.36
N THR A 290 -5.82 -8.16 -5.56
CA THR A 290 -5.38 -8.21 -4.18
C THR A 290 -3.85 -8.22 -4.05
N THR A 291 -3.12 -8.86 -4.98
CA THR A 291 -1.65 -8.82 -5.02
C THR A 291 -1.10 -7.41 -5.16
N ARG A 292 -1.90 -6.43 -5.61
CA ARG A 292 -1.53 -5.02 -5.68
C ARG A 292 -1.71 -4.29 -4.35
N THR A 293 -1.22 -4.93 -3.29
CA THR A 293 -1.14 -4.45 -1.91
C THR A 293 -2.47 -4.31 -1.17
N ALA A 294 -3.40 -5.25 -1.36
CA ALA A 294 -4.69 -5.23 -0.66
C ALA A 294 -4.80 -6.24 0.50
N GLY A 295 -4.22 -7.44 0.37
CA GLY A 295 -4.06 -8.42 1.44
C GLY A 295 -5.25 -9.35 1.69
N PHE A 296 -6.45 -9.06 1.18
CA PHE A 296 -7.56 -10.00 1.25
C PHE A 296 -7.37 -11.17 0.30
N PHE A 297 -7.89 -12.33 0.65
CA PHE A 297 -7.90 -13.49 -0.24
C PHE A 297 -9.28 -14.18 -0.27
N THR A 298 -9.60 -14.70 -1.43
CA THR A 298 -10.77 -15.57 -1.67
C THR A 298 -10.37 -17.00 -1.94
N VAL A 299 -9.08 -17.24 -2.21
CA VAL A 299 -8.45 -18.53 -2.37
C VAL A 299 -7.16 -18.54 -1.57
N SER A 300 -6.91 -19.58 -0.77
CA SER A 300 -5.68 -19.69 0.04
C SER A 300 -4.44 -19.66 -0.87
N GLN A 301 -3.42 -18.89 -0.45
CA GLN A 301 -2.22 -18.69 -1.25
C GLN A 301 -1.35 -19.95 -1.38
N GLU A 302 -1.50 -20.89 -0.45
CA GLU A 302 -0.80 -22.19 -0.46
C GLU A 302 -1.28 -23.11 -1.59
N ARG A 303 -2.52 -22.92 -2.04
CA ARG A 303 -3.19 -23.80 -3.03
C ARG A 303 -2.88 -23.45 -4.48
N PHE A 304 -2.25 -22.32 -4.73
CA PHE A 304 -1.91 -21.91 -6.08
C PHE A 304 -0.71 -22.69 -6.64
N SER A 305 -0.70 -22.89 -7.96
CA SER A 305 0.42 -23.50 -8.68
C SER A 305 1.70 -22.66 -8.55
N ASN A 306 2.87 -23.30 -8.74
CA ASN A 306 4.16 -22.59 -8.70
C ASN A 306 4.25 -21.46 -9.73
N ALA A 307 3.58 -21.59 -10.88
CA ALA A 307 3.51 -20.54 -11.89
C ALA A 307 2.75 -19.31 -11.38
N THR A 308 1.60 -19.52 -10.74
CA THR A 308 0.82 -18.43 -10.11
C THR A 308 1.55 -17.86 -8.91
N TYR A 309 2.24 -18.69 -8.13
CA TYR A 309 3.11 -18.21 -7.04
C TYR A 309 4.15 -17.20 -7.54
N MET A 310 4.93 -17.56 -8.58
CA MET A 310 5.92 -16.65 -9.17
C MET A 310 5.31 -15.38 -9.74
N LEU A 311 4.15 -15.50 -10.38
CA LEU A 311 3.39 -14.35 -10.88
C LEU A 311 2.95 -13.44 -9.73
N CYS A 312 2.45 -14.00 -8.63
CA CYS A 312 2.04 -13.25 -7.46
C CYS A 312 3.22 -12.48 -6.84
N LEU A 313 4.42 -13.06 -6.74
CA LEU A 313 5.62 -12.36 -6.29
C LEU A 313 5.90 -11.11 -7.12
N ILE A 314 5.83 -11.22 -8.45
CA ILE A 314 6.04 -10.10 -9.37
C ILE A 314 4.95 -9.03 -9.18
N LEU A 315 3.67 -9.45 -9.11
CA LEU A 315 2.55 -8.54 -8.96
C LEU A 315 2.56 -7.83 -7.60
N MET A 316 2.98 -8.51 -6.52
CA MET A 316 3.12 -7.92 -5.17
C MET A 316 4.19 -6.84 -5.15
N LEU A 317 5.34 -7.06 -5.80
CA LEU A 317 6.39 -6.05 -5.90
C LEU A 317 5.92 -4.80 -6.66
N ILE A 318 5.03 -4.96 -7.66
CA ILE A 318 4.45 -3.86 -8.43
C ILE A 318 3.16 -3.40 -7.75
N GLY A 319 3.29 -2.54 -6.76
CA GLY A 319 2.16 -2.01 -6.00
C GLY A 319 1.26 -1.03 -6.76
N GLY A 320 0.70 -0.06 -6.05
CA GLY A 320 -0.16 0.95 -6.66
C GLY A 320 0.59 2.14 -7.24
N SER A 321 -0.16 3.18 -7.58
CA SER A 321 0.36 4.41 -8.17
C SER A 321 0.73 5.44 -7.09
N PRO A 322 1.56 6.43 -7.42
CA PRO A 322 1.89 7.51 -6.49
C PRO A 322 0.65 8.24 -5.98
N MET A 323 0.68 8.67 -4.71
CA MET A 323 -0.43 9.34 -4.02
C MET A 323 -1.70 8.47 -3.86
N GLY A 324 -1.59 7.15 -3.96
CA GLY A 324 -2.58 6.19 -3.51
C GLY A 324 -2.24 5.64 -2.12
N THR A 325 -3.11 4.76 -1.60
CA THR A 325 -2.92 4.09 -0.30
C THR A 325 -1.97 2.90 -0.39
N ALA A 326 -1.84 2.32 -1.58
CA ALA A 326 -1.04 1.14 -1.88
C ALA A 326 0.48 1.34 -1.66
N GLY A 327 1.15 0.30 -1.19
CA GLY A 327 2.62 0.26 -1.01
C GLY A 327 3.39 -0.19 -2.25
N GLY A 328 4.50 -0.91 -2.05
CA GLY A 328 5.32 -1.49 -3.12
C GLY A 328 5.98 -0.47 -4.06
N ILE A 329 6.67 -1.00 -5.08
CA ILE A 329 7.24 -0.20 -6.18
C ILE A 329 6.09 0.40 -6.98
N LYS A 330 6.10 1.72 -7.17
CA LYS A 330 4.98 2.40 -7.83
C LYS A 330 4.86 2.02 -9.31
N THR A 331 3.63 1.89 -9.80
CA THR A 331 3.35 1.57 -11.22
C THR A 331 4.08 2.51 -12.18
N THR A 332 4.22 3.79 -11.85
CA THR A 332 4.96 4.75 -12.64
C THR A 332 6.47 4.50 -12.64
N THR A 333 7.03 4.00 -11.53
CA THR A 333 8.45 3.61 -11.44
C THR A 333 8.72 2.45 -12.40
N VAL A 334 7.91 1.40 -12.35
CA VAL A 334 8.03 0.25 -13.25
C VAL A 334 7.82 0.68 -14.72
N ALA A 335 6.82 1.52 -14.99
CA ALA A 335 6.61 2.05 -16.34
C ALA A 335 7.83 2.81 -16.89
N VAL A 336 8.45 3.66 -16.07
CA VAL A 336 9.66 4.41 -16.47
C VAL A 336 10.82 3.47 -16.77
N LEU A 337 11.03 2.41 -15.95
CA LEU A 337 12.07 1.41 -16.19
C LEU A 337 11.83 0.63 -17.50
N LEU A 338 10.61 0.15 -17.73
CA LEU A 338 10.27 -0.58 -18.97
C LEU A 338 10.42 0.31 -20.21
N LEU A 339 10.04 1.57 -20.12
CA LEU A 339 10.19 2.54 -21.21
C LEU A 339 11.64 2.88 -21.44
N SER A 340 12.46 3.00 -20.39
CA SER A 340 13.90 3.22 -20.51
C SER A 340 14.57 2.02 -21.18
N LEU A 341 14.23 0.79 -20.73
CA LEU A 341 14.73 -0.44 -21.37
C LEU A 341 14.38 -0.48 -22.87
N LYS A 342 13.10 -0.20 -23.22
CA LYS A 342 12.66 -0.15 -24.61
C LYS A 342 13.41 0.91 -25.43
N SER A 343 13.63 2.11 -24.87
CA SER A 343 14.35 3.17 -25.53
C SER A 343 15.81 2.80 -25.82
N ASN A 344 16.50 2.19 -24.82
CA ASN A 344 17.86 1.71 -24.97
C ASN A 344 17.98 0.60 -26.01
N LEU A 345 17.07 -0.38 -26.02
CA LEU A 345 17.02 -1.43 -27.04
C LEU A 345 16.78 -0.88 -28.46
N GLN A 346 16.13 0.27 -28.58
CA GLN A 346 15.90 0.97 -29.85
C GLN A 346 17.05 1.94 -30.24
N GLY A 347 18.09 2.05 -29.44
CA GLY A 347 19.21 2.97 -29.66
C GLY A 347 18.83 4.46 -29.56
N LYS A 348 17.71 4.79 -28.91
CA LYS A 348 17.25 6.17 -28.74
C LYS A 348 17.98 6.83 -27.57
N ARG A 349 18.41 8.07 -27.77
CA ARG A 349 19.04 8.88 -26.69
C ARG A 349 18.05 9.27 -25.59
N ASP A 350 16.79 9.50 -25.93
CA ASP A 350 15.76 9.99 -25.02
C ASP A 350 14.64 8.96 -24.80
N VAL A 351 14.12 8.89 -23.58
CA VAL A 351 12.93 8.10 -23.25
C VAL A 351 11.68 8.91 -23.54
N GLU A 352 10.98 8.55 -24.62
CA GLU A 352 9.81 9.26 -25.11
C GLU A 352 8.51 8.47 -24.92
N VAL A 353 7.46 9.15 -24.46
CA VAL A 353 6.10 8.59 -24.30
C VAL A 353 5.07 9.62 -24.75
N HIS A 354 4.18 9.25 -25.67
CA HIS A 354 3.12 10.13 -26.17
C HIS A 354 3.66 11.51 -26.59
N HIS A 355 4.77 11.53 -27.35
CA HIS A 355 5.46 12.76 -27.82
C HIS A 355 5.98 13.67 -26.69
N ARG A 356 6.33 13.09 -25.53
CA ARG A 356 6.94 13.81 -24.42
C ARG A 356 8.15 13.06 -23.90
N ARG A 357 9.24 13.78 -23.64
CA ARG A 357 10.46 13.26 -23.02
C ARG A 357 10.28 13.08 -21.51
N ILE A 358 10.75 11.95 -20.97
CA ILE A 358 10.91 11.72 -19.53
C ILE A 358 12.29 12.25 -19.11
N ARG A 359 12.34 13.00 -18.02
CA ARG A 359 13.61 13.55 -17.50
C ARG A 359 14.49 12.44 -16.95
N ASP A 360 15.80 12.50 -17.19
CA ASP A 360 16.78 11.51 -16.73
C ASP A 360 16.83 11.36 -15.20
N SER A 361 16.52 12.45 -14.47
CA SER A 361 16.39 12.40 -13.02
C SER A 361 15.33 11.40 -12.53
N TYR A 362 14.21 11.26 -13.26
CA TYR A 362 13.18 10.28 -12.91
C TYR A 362 13.63 8.84 -13.20
N ILE A 363 14.41 8.62 -14.25
CA ILE A 363 14.98 7.31 -14.59
C ILE A 363 15.97 6.90 -13.51
N ARG A 364 16.91 7.76 -13.13
CA ARG A 364 17.85 7.52 -12.02
C ARG A 364 17.12 7.23 -10.70
N SER A 365 16.12 8.02 -10.35
CA SER A 365 15.31 7.78 -9.16
C SER A 365 14.59 6.42 -9.20
N ALA A 366 14.07 6.02 -10.37
CA ALA A 366 13.38 4.74 -10.53
C ALA A 366 14.34 3.55 -10.32
N ILE A 367 15.56 3.63 -10.86
CA ILE A 367 16.61 2.61 -10.66
C ILE A 367 17.00 2.51 -9.18
N VAL A 368 17.25 3.65 -8.52
CA VAL A 368 17.63 3.69 -7.10
C VAL A 368 16.54 3.08 -6.22
N VAL A 369 15.28 3.51 -6.41
CA VAL A 369 14.16 2.98 -5.61
C VAL A 369 14.00 1.47 -5.78
N THR A 370 14.06 0.98 -7.02
CA THR A 370 13.92 -0.46 -7.30
C THR A 370 15.09 -1.25 -6.72
N GLY A 371 16.32 -0.77 -6.90
CA GLY A 371 17.52 -1.41 -6.32
C GLY A 371 17.45 -1.48 -4.80
N MET A 372 17.02 -0.41 -4.12
CA MET A 372 16.85 -0.40 -2.66
C MET A 372 15.78 -1.38 -2.18
N VAL A 373 14.64 -1.47 -2.88
CA VAL A 373 13.58 -2.44 -2.53
C VAL A 373 14.10 -3.87 -2.66
N LEU A 374 14.77 -4.20 -3.76
CA LEU A 374 15.36 -5.53 -3.97
C LEU A 374 16.43 -5.85 -2.92
N THR A 375 17.28 -4.89 -2.56
CA THR A 375 18.30 -5.06 -1.50
C THR A 375 17.63 -5.36 -0.16
N VAL A 376 16.60 -4.61 0.22
CA VAL A 376 15.84 -4.87 1.46
C VAL A 376 15.18 -6.24 1.42
N LEU A 377 14.55 -6.61 0.29
CA LEU A 377 13.92 -7.91 0.12
C LEU A 377 14.93 -9.05 0.33
N ILE A 378 16.06 -9.03 -0.37
CA ILE A 378 17.08 -10.09 -0.25
C ILE A 378 17.62 -10.15 1.17
N PHE A 379 18.02 -9.00 1.74
CA PHE A 379 18.62 -8.96 3.07
C PHE A 379 17.66 -9.43 4.16
N MET A 380 16.39 -8.99 4.13
CA MET A 380 15.39 -9.40 5.12
C MET A 380 14.99 -10.87 4.94
N SER A 381 14.96 -11.40 3.71
CA SER A 381 14.74 -12.83 3.48
C SER A 381 15.87 -13.68 4.07
N MET A 382 17.13 -13.27 3.89
CA MET A 382 18.27 -13.95 4.51
C MET A 382 18.18 -13.95 6.04
N LEU A 383 17.80 -12.81 6.65
CA LEU A 383 17.62 -12.72 8.10
C LEU A 383 16.47 -13.61 8.59
N LEU A 384 15.35 -13.67 7.85
CA LEU A 384 14.22 -14.52 8.25
C LEU A 384 14.55 -16.02 8.09
N CYS A 385 15.27 -16.41 7.01
CA CYS A 385 15.79 -17.78 6.87
C CYS A 385 16.71 -18.17 8.03
N ALA A 386 17.58 -17.25 8.47
CA ALA A 386 18.46 -17.50 9.62
C ALA A 386 17.69 -17.62 10.95
N ALA A 387 16.62 -16.86 11.10
CA ALA A 387 15.75 -16.90 12.30
C ALA A 387 14.80 -18.11 12.33
N MET A 388 14.45 -18.66 11.15
CA MET A 388 13.50 -19.76 10.96
C MET A 388 14.06 -20.81 9.98
N PRO A 389 15.09 -21.57 10.34
CA PRO A 389 15.76 -22.48 9.43
C PRO A 389 14.90 -23.65 8.93
N GLU A 390 13.80 -23.96 9.63
CA GLU A 390 12.87 -25.03 9.23
C GLU A 390 11.79 -24.55 8.22
N ALA A 391 11.63 -23.24 8.04
CA ALA A 391 10.64 -22.71 7.12
C ALA A 391 11.09 -22.88 5.66
N PRO A 392 10.18 -23.30 4.75
CA PRO A 392 10.47 -23.38 3.32
C PRO A 392 10.89 -22.01 2.77
N ILE A 393 11.92 -21.99 1.92
CA ILE A 393 12.44 -20.73 1.38
C ILE A 393 11.41 -19.97 0.55
N GLU A 394 10.53 -20.68 -0.15
CA GLU A 394 9.43 -20.09 -0.91
C GLU A 394 8.44 -19.33 0.00
N ASP A 395 8.13 -19.86 1.18
CA ASP A 395 7.23 -19.21 2.11
C ASP A 395 7.90 -17.98 2.75
N VAL A 396 9.19 -18.07 3.08
CA VAL A 396 9.99 -16.94 3.57
C VAL A 396 10.06 -15.81 2.54
N VAL A 397 10.36 -16.12 1.28
CA VAL A 397 10.44 -15.13 0.20
C VAL A 397 9.08 -14.49 -0.06
N TYR A 398 7.99 -15.29 -0.01
CA TYR A 398 6.62 -14.78 -0.18
C TYR A 398 6.26 -13.82 0.96
N GLU A 399 6.53 -14.20 2.20
CA GLU A 399 6.24 -13.41 3.40
C GLU A 399 7.00 -12.08 3.39
N ILE A 400 8.31 -12.11 3.10
CA ILE A 400 9.13 -10.89 3.04
C ILE A 400 8.73 -10.02 1.85
N THR A 401 8.41 -10.60 0.70
CA THR A 401 7.90 -9.84 -0.46
C THR A 401 6.61 -9.13 -0.10
N SER A 402 5.68 -9.83 0.57
CA SER A 402 4.43 -9.28 1.07
C SER A 402 4.68 -8.17 2.10
N ALA A 403 5.61 -8.35 3.03
CA ALA A 403 5.95 -7.37 4.05
C ALA A 403 6.61 -6.11 3.46
N VAL A 404 7.62 -6.25 2.56
CA VAL A 404 8.33 -5.12 1.92
C VAL A 404 7.39 -4.32 1.03
N ALA A 405 6.55 -5.00 0.27
CA ALA A 405 5.59 -4.35 -0.60
C ALA A 405 4.30 -3.93 0.13
N THR A 406 4.16 -4.27 1.42
CA THR A 406 2.98 -4.04 2.27
C THR A 406 1.70 -4.57 1.62
N VAL A 407 1.68 -5.86 1.27
CA VAL A 407 0.58 -6.53 0.56
C VAL A 407 -0.39 -7.22 1.50
N GLY A 408 0.12 -8.04 2.44
CA GLY A 408 -0.68 -8.73 3.45
C GLY A 408 -1.05 -10.17 3.11
N LEU A 409 -0.69 -10.67 1.95
CA LEU A 409 -0.86 -12.07 1.59
C LEU A 409 0.23 -12.93 2.25
N SER A 410 -0.13 -14.07 2.81
CA SER A 410 0.78 -15.06 3.41
C SER A 410 0.44 -16.46 2.93
N ARG A 411 1.44 -17.34 2.89
CA ARG A 411 1.28 -18.78 2.66
C ARG A 411 1.27 -19.57 3.99
N GLY A 412 0.65 -19.00 5.03
CA GLY A 412 0.55 -19.65 6.35
C GLY A 412 1.76 -19.43 7.26
N LEU A 413 2.83 -18.74 6.82
CA LEU A 413 4.03 -18.55 7.63
C LEU A 413 3.83 -17.54 8.78
N THR A 414 3.01 -16.47 8.57
CA THR A 414 2.84 -15.40 9.58
C THR A 414 2.44 -15.88 10.97
N PRO A 415 1.42 -16.78 11.14
CA PRO A 415 1.05 -17.29 12.46
C PRO A 415 2.14 -18.15 13.11
N CYS A 416 2.99 -18.78 12.31
CA CYS A 416 4.05 -19.70 12.76
C CYS A 416 5.36 -18.98 13.12
N LEU A 417 5.46 -17.65 12.92
CA LEU A 417 6.67 -16.89 13.18
C LEU A 417 7.08 -16.95 14.65
N ASN A 418 8.35 -17.27 14.90
CA ASN A 418 8.96 -17.11 16.22
C ASN A 418 9.14 -15.60 16.56
N THR A 419 9.51 -15.30 17.80
CA THR A 419 9.66 -13.90 18.24
C THR A 419 10.65 -13.09 17.39
N ALA A 420 11.78 -13.70 17.00
CA ALA A 420 12.76 -13.04 16.13
C ALA A 420 12.19 -12.78 14.73
N GLY A 421 11.50 -13.77 14.14
CA GLY A 421 10.81 -13.63 12.85
C GLY A 421 9.76 -12.52 12.86
N LYS A 422 8.95 -12.43 13.91
CA LYS A 422 7.97 -11.35 14.09
C LYS A 422 8.64 -9.96 14.05
N TRP A 423 9.76 -9.77 14.76
CA TRP A 423 10.49 -8.50 14.75
C TRP A 423 11.13 -8.18 13.38
N ILE A 424 11.64 -9.19 12.67
CA ILE A 424 12.17 -9.01 11.30
C ILE A 424 11.04 -8.55 10.37
N VAL A 425 9.87 -9.20 10.43
CA VAL A 425 8.72 -8.83 9.59
C VAL A 425 8.17 -7.43 9.97
N ILE A 426 8.08 -7.09 11.28
CA ILE A 426 7.73 -5.74 11.76
C ILE A 426 8.65 -4.69 11.13
N LEU A 427 9.97 -4.90 11.21
CA LEU A 427 10.94 -3.98 10.63
C LEU A 427 10.77 -3.89 9.11
N THR A 428 10.54 -5.02 8.45
CA THR A 428 10.35 -5.10 7.00
C THR A 428 9.11 -4.31 6.55
N MET A 429 7.96 -4.48 7.20
CA MET A 429 6.74 -3.72 6.94
C MET A 429 6.95 -2.21 7.12
N TYR A 430 7.67 -1.83 8.18
CA TYR A 430 8.00 -0.43 8.46
C TYR A 430 8.88 0.19 7.36
N LEU A 431 9.94 -0.52 6.94
CA LEU A 431 10.82 -0.09 5.85
C LEU A 431 10.06 0.03 4.52
N GLY A 432 9.18 -0.92 4.23
CA GLY A 432 8.31 -0.91 3.05
C GLY A 432 7.35 0.28 3.02
N ARG A 433 6.72 0.61 4.14
CA ARG A 433 5.74 1.69 4.24
C ARG A 433 6.35 3.08 4.10
N ILE A 434 7.46 3.36 4.77
CA ILE A 434 8.14 4.66 4.68
C ILE A 434 8.70 4.90 3.28
N GLY A 435 9.09 3.83 2.63
CA GLY A 435 9.73 3.85 1.33
C GLY A 435 11.26 4.09 1.42
N PRO A 436 12.03 3.36 0.62
CA PRO A 436 13.48 3.36 0.71
C PRO A 436 14.12 4.73 0.42
N LEU A 437 13.53 5.52 -0.49
CA LEU A 437 14.04 6.86 -0.80
C LEU A 437 13.91 7.82 0.38
N THR A 438 12.79 7.76 1.10
CA THR A 438 12.55 8.61 2.29
C THR A 438 13.51 8.23 3.41
N LEU A 439 13.77 6.94 3.61
CA LEU A 439 14.75 6.46 4.59
C LEU A 439 16.17 6.88 4.19
N GLY A 440 16.55 6.70 2.93
CA GLY A 440 17.83 7.15 2.40
C GLY A 440 18.07 8.64 2.67
N THR A 441 17.09 9.49 2.37
CA THR A 441 17.18 10.94 2.62
C THR A 441 17.16 11.29 4.12
N ALA A 442 16.47 10.55 4.97
CA ALA A 442 16.47 10.74 6.42
C ALA A 442 17.86 10.50 7.04
N VAL A 443 18.61 9.53 6.51
CA VAL A 443 19.95 9.16 6.97
C VAL A 443 21.04 10.06 6.36
N THR A 444 20.91 10.44 5.09
CA THR A 444 21.97 11.08 4.28
C THR A 444 22.09 12.59 4.45
N VAL A 445 21.23 13.24 5.23
CA VAL A 445 21.23 14.74 5.42
C VAL A 445 22.57 15.31 5.91
N ARG A 446 23.49 14.49 6.41
CA ARG A 446 24.87 14.92 6.75
C ARG A 446 25.83 14.97 5.54
N ALA A 447 25.50 14.35 4.42
CA ALA A 447 26.42 14.19 3.28
C ALA A 447 26.34 15.33 2.23
N GLN A 448 25.31 16.19 2.27
CA GLN A 448 25.15 17.28 1.29
C GLN A 448 25.96 18.54 1.68
N LYS A 449 27.27 18.43 1.79
CA LYS A 449 28.20 19.58 1.82
C LYS A 449 29.21 19.52 0.68
N MET A 450 28.89 18.89 -0.43
CA MET A 450 29.70 19.09 -1.63
C MET A 450 29.19 20.32 -2.40
N PRO A 451 30.09 21.23 -2.83
CA PRO A 451 29.73 22.32 -3.73
C PRO A 451 29.11 21.75 -5.01
N ALA A 452 28.01 22.36 -5.48
CA ALA A 452 27.26 21.88 -6.64
C ALA A 452 28.05 21.91 -7.98
N ASP A 453 29.25 22.46 -8.01
CA ASP A 453 30.03 22.75 -9.20
C ASP A 453 31.35 21.98 -9.33
N SER A 454 31.63 20.96 -8.53
CA SER A 454 32.80 20.11 -8.72
C SER A 454 32.47 18.95 -9.67
N HIS A 455 32.82 19.10 -10.94
CA HIS A 455 32.90 17.97 -11.87
C HIS A 455 34.22 17.26 -11.66
N LEU A 456 34.18 15.97 -11.30
CA LEU A 456 35.36 15.09 -11.31
C LEU A 456 35.64 14.66 -12.76
N ALA A 457 36.88 14.31 -13.04
CA ALA A 457 37.26 13.74 -14.33
C ALA A 457 36.48 12.44 -14.57
N GLU A 458 35.98 12.29 -15.81
CA GLU A 458 35.29 11.06 -16.22
C GLU A 458 36.29 9.99 -16.61
N GLU A 459 36.10 8.76 -16.16
CA GLU A 459 36.89 7.58 -16.51
C GLU A 459 35.96 6.47 -16.98
N ASP A 460 36.37 5.77 -18.05
CA ASP A 460 35.54 4.73 -18.64
C ASP A 460 35.59 3.44 -17.80
N ILE A 461 34.39 2.88 -17.54
CA ILE A 461 34.21 1.59 -16.86
C ILE A 461 33.52 0.64 -17.83
N MET A 462 34.03 -0.57 -17.99
CA MET A 462 33.37 -1.62 -18.77
C MET A 462 32.12 -2.10 -18.05
N ILE A 463 30.99 -1.98 -18.73
CA ILE A 463 29.69 -2.53 -18.28
C ILE A 463 29.33 -3.65 -19.24
N GLY A 464 29.10 -4.87 -18.74
CA GLY A 464 28.81 -6.07 -19.52
C GLY A 464 27.51 -6.06 -20.28
#